data_c76fe8bcd40755ec71e37c69b794fdff
#
_entry.id   c76fe8bcd40755ec71e37c69b794fdff
#
_cell.length_a   1.000
_cell.length_b   1.000
_cell.length_c   1.000
_cell.angle_alpha   90.00
_cell.angle_beta   90.00
_cell.angle_gamma   90.00
#
_symmetry.space_group_name_H-M   'P 1'
#
loop_
_entity.id
_entity.type
_entity.pdbx_description
1 polymer ?
#
loop_
_entity_poly.entity_id
_entity_poly.type
_entity_poly.pdbx_seq_one_letter_code
_entity_poly.pdbx_strand_id
1 'polypeptide(L)'
;HLIEKGLTHEEIAKIMGKSRPYISNLVRLLQLPAFMMDAVKEEMISQGHARLLIPLKKEEQVFWLDKIIQDNLSVRALELSLQKTKKSKTKKNKEIFAHSEEEKLKKILGLNVTIQLKTPSKGKIIIPFKNEEEYQRIINSLK
;
A
#
# COMPACT_ATOMS: atom_id res chain seq x y z
N HIS A 1 -13.25 -21.45 17.82
CA HIS A 1 -14.13 -22.08 18.83
C HIS A 1 -14.38 -21.19 20.05
N LEU A 2 -13.33 -20.60 20.70
CA LEU A 2 -13.53 -19.67 21.85
C LEU A 2 -14.07 -18.30 21.40
N ILE A 3 -13.65 -17.82 20.23
CA ILE A 3 -14.15 -16.58 19.62
C ILE A 3 -15.61 -16.73 19.16
N GLU A 4 -15.97 -17.85 18.59
CA GLU A 4 -17.36 -18.18 18.20
C GLU A 4 -18.30 -18.21 19.42
N LYS A 5 -17.77 -18.46 20.62
CA LYS A 5 -18.49 -18.37 21.89
C LYS A 5 -18.59 -16.96 22.45
N GLY A 6 -18.16 -15.92 21.69
CA GLY A 6 -18.27 -14.51 22.08
C GLY A 6 -17.23 -14.03 23.08
N LEU A 7 -16.18 -14.80 23.36
CA LEU A 7 -15.09 -14.38 24.24
C LEU A 7 -14.23 -13.33 23.60
N THR A 8 -13.87 -12.32 24.36
CA THR A 8 -12.93 -11.26 23.92
C THR A 8 -11.49 -11.81 23.84
N HIS A 9 -10.65 -11.18 23.01
CA HIS A 9 -9.22 -11.52 22.94
C HIS A 9 -8.50 -11.44 24.27
N GLU A 10 -8.98 -10.60 25.18
CA GLU A 10 -8.41 -10.43 26.52
C GLU A 10 -8.76 -11.61 27.44
N GLU A 11 -10.01 -12.05 27.41
CA GLU A 11 -10.48 -13.22 28.16
C GLU A 11 -9.77 -14.49 27.69
N ILE A 12 -9.66 -14.67 26.36
CA ILE A 12 -8.91 -15.80 25.78
C ILE A 12 -7.45 -15.76 26.19
N ALA A 13 -6.83 -14.58 26.21
CA ALA A 13 -5.44 -14.40 26.63
C ALA A 13 -5.23 -14.83 28.09
N LYS A 14 -6.14 -14.45 28.98
CA LYS A 14 -6.12 -14.89 30.39
C LYS A 14 -6.27 -16.41 30.53
N ILE A 15 -7.23 -17.00 29.82
CA ILE A 15 -7.46 -18.47 29.85
C ILE A 15 -6.23 -19.23 29.34
N MET A 16 -5.57 -18.74 28.30
CA MET A 16 -4.43 -19.40 27.66
C MET A 16 -3.06 -19.04 28.31
N GLY A 17 -3.03 -18.15 29.29
CA GLY A 17 -1.78 -17.66 29.89
C GLY A 17 -0.87 -16.95 28.88
N LYS A 18 -1.47 -16.26 27.90
CA LYS A 18 -0.79 -15.52 26.84
C LYS A 18 -1.13 -14.04 26.84
N SER A 19 -0.36 -13.23 26.13
CA SER A 19 -0.68 -11.81 25.98
C SER A 19 -1.82 -11.60 24.99
N ARG A 20 -2.61 -10.52 25.18
CA ARG A 20 -3.66 -10.11 24.23
C ARG A 20 -3.11 -9.92 22.79
N PRO A 21 -1.94 -9.28 22.56
CA PRO A 21 -1.35 -9.20 21.24
C PRO A 21 -1.06 -10.58 20.61
N TYR A 22 -0.62 -11.56 21.41
CA TYR A 22 -0.40 -12.93 20.92
C TYR A 22 -1.70 -13.53 20.38
N ILE A 23 -2.80 -13.46 21.14
CA ILE A 23 -4.12 -13.95 20.72
C ILE A 23 -4.61 -13.21 19.46
N SER A 24 -4.51 -11.89 19.43
CA SER A 24 -4.91 -11.09 18.27
C SER A 24 -4.14 -11.48 17.00
N ASN A 25 -2.84 -11.79 17.14
CA ASN A 25 -2.04 -12.25 16.02
C ASN A 25 -2.43 -13.68 15.57
N LEU A 26 -2.70 -14.56 16.52
CA LEU A 26 -3.15 -15.93 16.21
C LEU A 26 -4.48 -15.92 15.45
N VAL A 27 -5.43 -15.11 15.90
CA VAL A 27 -6.74 -14.94 15.22
C VAL A 27 -6.58 -14.43 13.80
N ARG A 28 -5.67 -13.47 13.57
CA ARG A 28 -5.37 -12.98 12.22
C ARG A 28 -4.77 -14.07 11.34
N LEU A 29 -3.95 -14.97 11.88
CA LEU A 29 -3.41 -16.08 11.12
C LEU A 29 -4.52 -17.04 10.62
N LEU A 30 -5.61 -17.21 11.39
CA LEU A 30 -6.74 -18.03 10.96
C LEU A 30 -7.49 -17.46 9.74
N GLN A 31 -7.26 -16.20 9.39
CA GLN A 31 -7.83 -15.56 8.19
C GLN A 31 -6.98 -15.80 6.92
N LEU A 32 -5.84 -16.47 7.06
CA LEU A 32 -4.98 -16.77 5.93
C LEU A 32 -5.60 -17.84 5.02
N PRO A 33 -5.38 -17.75 3.70
CA PRO A 33 -5.69 -18.83 2.78
C PRO A 33 -4.99 -20.13 3.17
N ALA A 34 -5.60 -21.28 2.84
CA ALA A 34 -5.09 -22.60 3.22
C ALA A 34 -3.61 -22.82 2.84
N PHE A 35 -3.21 -22.42 1.62
CA PHE A 35 -1.84 -22.56 1.14
C PHE A 35 -0.80 -21.83 2.01
N MET A 36 -1.19 -20.67 2.59
CA MET A 36 -0.30 -19.95 3.51
C MET A 36 -0.28 -20.55 4.91
N MET A 37 -1.42 -21.09 5.34
CA MET A 37 -1.48 -21.84 6.61
C MET A 37 -0.58 -23.08 6.56
N ASP A 38 -0.60 -23.77 5.43
CA ASP A 38 0.22 -24.98 5.23
C ASP A 38 1.71 -24.59 5.18
N ALA A 39 2.09 -23.51 4.50
CA ALA A 39 3.46 -22.99 4.49
C ALA A 39 3.97 -22.61 5.90
N VAL A 40 3.09 -22.13 6.79
CA VAL A 40 3.46 -21.86 8.20
C VAL A 40 3.58 -23.16 9.00
N LYS A 41 2.70 -24.14 8.80
CA LYS A 41 2.74 -25.45 9.48
C LYS A 41 3.98 -26.25 9.09
N GLU A 42 4.36 -26.20 7.82
CA GLU A 42 5.55 -26.85 7.27
C GLU A 42 6.84 -26.07 7.54
N GLU A 43 6.75 -25.01 8.34
CA GLU A 43 7.88 -24.13 8.73
C GLU A 43 8.63 -23.50 7.55
N MET A 44 8.03 -23.51 6.34
CA MET A 44 8.60 -22.84 5.16
C MET A 44 8.65 -21.32 5.34
N ILE A 45 7.69 -20.76 6.08
CA ILE A 45 7.67 -19.36 6.48
C ILE A 45 7.31 -19.23 7.97
N SER A 46 7.82 -18.20 8.63
CA SER A 46 7.47 -17.92 10.02
C SER A 46 6.11 -17.22 10.15
N GLN A 47 5.49 -17.26 11.34
CA GLN A 47 4.29 -16.48 11.65
C GLN A 47 4.50 -14.97 11.42
N GLY A 48 5.73 -14.47 11.58
CA GLY A 48 6.10 -13.09 11.29
C GLY A 48 5.94 -12.73 9.81
N HIS A 49 6.38 -13.61 8.90
CA HIS A 49 6.17 -13.46 7.46
C HIS A 49 4.68 -13.48 7.12
N ALA A 50 3.95 -14.48 7.62
CA ALA A 50 2.54 -14.63 7.37
C ALA A 50 1.74 -13.37 7.76
N ARG A 51 2.03 -12.76 8.93
CA ARG A 51 1.38 -11.52 9.37
C ARG A 51 1.57 -10.34 8.42
N LEU A 52 2.74 -10.23 7.79
CA LEU A 52 3.02 -9.16 6.83
C LEU A 52 2.26 -9.36 5.51
N LEU A 53 1.91 -10.60 5.19
CA LEU A 53 1.23 -10.96 3.96
C LEU A 53 -0.31 -10.89 4.06
N ILE A 54 -0.89 -10.98 5.28
CA ILE A 54 -2.36 -10.91 5.50
C ILE A 54 -3.04 -9.73 4.76
N PRO A 55 -2.52 -8.48 4.81
CA PRO A 55 -3.19 -7.33 4.20
C PRO A 55 -3.02 -7.25 2.67
N LEU A 56 -2.31 -8.19 2.05
CA LEU A 56 -2.04 -8.20 0.63
C LEU A 56 -3.14 -8.96 -0.14
N LYS A 57 -3.27 -8.67 -1.44
CA LYS A 57 -4.13 -9.43 -2.34
C LYS A 57 -3.57 -10.84 -2.56
N LYS A 58 -4.43 -11.79 -2.91
CA LYS A 58 -4.07 -13.21 -3.09
C LYS A 58 -2.88 -13.40 -4.04
N GLU A 59 -2.86 -12.68 -5.16
CA GLU A 59 -1.78 -12.74 -6.15
C GLU A 59 -0.44 -12.24 -5.57
N GLU A 60 -0.50 -11.18 -4.75
CA GLU A 60 0.68 -10.65 -4.06
C GLU A 60 1.15 -11.59 -2.95
N GLN A 61 0.23 -12.27 -2.25
CA GLN A 61 0.55 -13.26 -1.24
C GLN A 61 1.33 -14.43 -1.84
N VAL A 62 0.88 -14.97 -2.98
CA VAL A 62 1.58 -16.06 -3.68
C VAL A 62 2.97 -15.60 -4.11
N PHE A 63 3.07 -14.45 -4.78
CA PHE A 63 4.35 -13.91 -5.22
C PHE A 63 5.36 -13.74 -4.07
N TRP A 64 4.92 -13.17 -2.95
CA TRP A 64 5.81 -12.95 -1.81
C TRP A 64 6.13 -14.23 -1.06
N LEU A 65 5.21 -15.19 -1.00
CA LEU A 65 5.48 -16.52 -0.43
C LEU A 65 6.62 -17.20 -1.18
N ASP A 66 6.52 -17.29 -2.51
CA ASP A 66 7.57 -17.87 -3.34
C ASP A 66 8.90 -17.15 -3.15
N LYS A 67 8.87 -15.84 -3.10
CA LYS A 67 10.07 -15.03 -2.91
C LYS A 67 10.72 -15.21 -1.54
N ILE A 68 9.93 -15.35 -0.47
CA ILE A 68 10.45 -15.63 0.87
C ILE A 68 11.19 -16.97 0.88
N ILE A 69 10.61 -17.99 0.25
CA ILE A 69 11.17 -19.34 0.19
C ILE A 69 12.44 -19.37 -0.66
N GLN A 70 12.41 -18.81 -1.87
CA GLN A 70 13.53 -18.82 -2.82
C GLN A 70 14.74 -18.00 -2.32
N ASP A 71 14.48 -16.79 -1.80
CA ASP A 71 15.53 -15.85 -1.39
C ASP A 71 15.87 -15.97 0.10
N ASN A 72 15.21 -16.87 0.84
CA ASN A 72 15.32 -17.05 2.29
C ASN A 72 15.23 -15.70 3.04
N LEU A 73 14.21 -14.90 2.69
CA LEU A 73 14.05 -13.56 3.24
C LEU A 73 13.75 -13.59 4.73
N SER A 74 14.40 -12.72 5.49
CA SER A 74 13.99 -12.47 6.88
C SER A 74 12.72 -11.63 6.94
N VAL A 75 11.99 -11.68 8.07
CA VAL A 75 10.79 -10.86 8.31
C VAL A 75 11.07 -9.36 8.08
N ARG A 76 12.22 -8.87 8.54
CA ARG A 76 12.65 -7.48 8.36
C ARG A 76 12.93 -7.13 6.90
N ALA A 77 13.58 -8.04 6.16
CA ALA A 77 13.85 -7.85 4.73
C ALA A 77 12.55 -7.79 3.93
N LEU A 78 11.59 -8.67 4.24
CA LEU A 78 10.26 -8.65 3.65
C LEU A 78 9.54 -7.32 3.94
N GLU A 79 9.54 -6.86 5.19
CA GLU A 79 8.91 -5.60 5.58
C GLU A 79 9.45 -4.41 4.78
N LEU A 80 10.77 -4.30 4.66
CA LEU A 80 11.43 -3.25 3.87
C LEU A 80 11.05 -3.33 2.39
N SER A 81 10.99 -4.54 1.84
CA SER A 81 10.61 -4.76 0.44
C SER A 81 9.16 -4.36 0.16
N LEU A 82 8.24 -4.71 1.06
CA LEU A 82 6.84 -4.31 0.98
C LEU A 82 6.67 -2.77 1.08
N GLN A 83 7.43 -2.11 1.94
CA GLN A 83 7.43 -0.65 2.05
C GLN A 83 7.92 0.03 0.77
N LYS A 84 9.00 -0.48 0.15
CA LYS A 84 9.51 0.02 -1.13
C LYS A 84 8.48 -0.14 -2.25
N THR A 85 7.82 -1.29 -2.33
CA THR A 85 6.79 -1.57 -3.34
C THR A 85 5.59 -0.63 -3.17
N LYS A 86 5.12 -0.39 -1.94
CA LYS A 86 4.05 0.58 -1.67
C LYS A 86 4.43 2.00 -2.09
N LYS A 87 5.63 2.46 -1.75
CA LYS A 87 6.13 3.80 -2.14
C LYS A 87 6.22 3.94 -3.66
N SER A 88 6.72 2.92 -4.35
CA SER A 88 6.83 2.91 -5.82
C SER A 88 5.46 2.97 -6.49
N LYS A 89 4.50 2.14 -6.07
CA LYS A 89 3.12 2.17 -6.59
C LYS A 89 2.47 3.54 -6.38
N THR A 90 2.63 4.14 -5.21
CA THR A 90 2.07 5.47 -4.91
C THR A 90 2.71 6.56 -5.79
N LYS A 91 4.02 6.51 -6.02
CA LYS A 91 4.73 7.45 -6.88
C LYS A 91 4.25 7.33 -8.33
N LYS A 92 4.21 6.11 -8.87
CA LYS A 92 3.75 5.86 -10.25
C LYS A 92 2.30 6.33 -10.47
N ASN A 93 1.39 6.06 -9.53
CA ASN A 93 0.01 6.52 -9.63
C ASN A 93 -0.11 8.06 -9.60
N LYS A 94 0.72 8.75 -8.80
CA LYS A 94 0.79 10.21 -8.79
C LYS A 94 1.28 10.78 -10.12
N GLU A 95 2.32 10.18 -10.69
CA GLU A 95 2.89 10.60 -11.98
C GLU A 95 1.88 10.44 -13.12
N ILE A 96 1.15 9.30 -13.17
CA ILE A 96 0.11 9.05 -14.17
C ILE A 96 -1.03 10.06 -14.03
N PHE A 97 -1.50 10.30 -12.80
CA PHE A 97 -2.56 11.28 -12.55
C PHE A 97 -2.13 12.70 -12.97
N ALA A 98 -0.95 13.14 -12.52
CA ALA A 98 -0.42 14.46 -12.86
C ALA A 98 -0.32 14.63 -14.38
N HIS A 99 0.24 13.65 -15.10
CA HIS A 99 0.38 13.71 -16.55
C HIS A 99 -0.97 13.79 -17.27
N SER A 100 -1.96 13.00 -16.84
CA SER A 100 -3.31 13.06 -17.42
C SER A 100 -3.95 14.44 -17.24
N GLU A 101 -3.82 15.05 -16.08
CA GLU A 101 -4.37 16.40 -15.81
C GLU A 101 -3.56 17.50 -16.52
N GLU A 102 -2.23 17.37 -16.65
CA GLU A 102 -1.38 18.25 -17.44
C GLU A 102 -1.83 18.31 -18.89
N GLU A 103 -2.09 17.16 -19.52
CA GLU A 103 -2.55 17.09 -20.90
C GLU A 103 -3.95 17.75 -21.11
N LYS A 104 -4.85 17.60 -20.16
CA LYS A 104 -6.15 18.27 -20.20
C LYS A 104 -5.99 19.79 -20.14
N LEU A 105 -5.19 20.28 -19.19
CA LEU A 105 -4.95 21.72 -19.03
C LEU A 105 -4.20 22.31 -20.23
N LYS A 106 -3.24 21.60 -20.81
CA LYS A 106 -2.57 22.01 -22.05
C LYS A 106 -3.55 22.21 -23.20
N LYS A 107 -4.52 21.31 -23.36
CA LYS A 107 -5.54 21.42 -24.41
C LYS A 107 -6.45 22.64 -24.22
N ILE A 108 -6.78 22.96 -22.97
CA ILE A 108 -7.66 24.11 -22.64
C ILE A 108 -6.91 25.43 -22.80
N LEU A 109 -5.70 25.52 -22.27
CA LEU A 109 -4.94 26.77 -22.20
C LEU A 109 -4.09 27.04 -23.44
N GLY A 110 -3.76 25.99 -24.21
CA GLY A 110 -2.79 26.09 -25.30
C GLY A 110 -1.35 26.40 -24.82
N LEU A 111 -1.07 26.18 -23.54
CA LEU A 111 0.21 26.47 -22.88
C LEU A 111 0.76 25.23 -22.20
N ASN A 112 2.07 25.20 -21.96
CA ASN A 112 2.67 24.13 -21.19
C ASN A 112 2.24 24.24 -19.72
N VAL A 113 1.79 23.11 -19.16
CA VAL A 113 1.38 23.02 -17.76
C VAL A 113 2.16 21.89 -17.11
N THR A 114 2.66 22.12 -15.91
CA THR A 114 3.34 21.11 -15.09
C THR A 114 2.68 21.02 -13.73
N ILE A 115 2.30 19.78 -13.32
CA ILE A 115 1.68 19.50 -12.03
C ILE A 115 2.66 18.72 -11.14
N GLN A 116 3.13 19.33 -10.08
CA GLN A 116 4.01 18.71 -9.09
C GLN A 116 3.22 18.33 -7.83
N LEU A 117 2.95 17.05 -7.64
CA LEU A 117 2.23 16.54 -6.48
C LEU A 117 3.18 16.21 -5.32
N LYS A 118 3.02 16.89 -4.20
CA LYS A 118 3.70 16.55 -2.94
C LYS A 118 2.98 15.38 -2.23
N THR A 119 1.66 15.46 -2.14
CA THR A 119 0.76 14.39 -1.63
C THR A 119 -0.37 14.17 -2.64
N PRO A 120 -1.26 13.16 -2.49
CA PRO A 120 -2.43 13.03 -3.37
C PRO A 120 -3.33 14.28 -3.43
N SER A 121 -3.35 15.08 -2.37
CA SER A 121 -4.23 16.27 -2.22
C SER A 121 -3.47 17.59 -2.17
N LYS A 122 -2.13 17.60 -2.28
CA LYS A 122 -1.33 18.82 -2.19
C LYS A 122 -0.27 18.84 -3.27
N GLY A 123 -0.15 19.94 -3.97
CA GLY A 123 0.82 20.12 -5.05
C GLY A 123 0.93 21.55 -5.50
N LYS A 124 1.59 21.72 -6.64
CA LYS A 124 1.74 23.00 -7.35
C LYS A 124 1.37 22.78 -8.81
N ILE A 125 0.69 23.76 -9.40
CA ILE A 125 0.49 23.87 -10.83
C ILE A 125 1.39 25.00 -11.30
N ILE A 126 2.22 24.74 -12.29
CA ILE A 126 3.19 25.69 -12.85
C ILE A 126 2.81 25.86 -14.31
N ILE A 127 2.51 27.09 -14.70
CA ILE A 127 2.13 27.48 -16.06
C ILE A 127 3.10 28.60 -16.46
N PRO A 128 4.20 28.28 -17.15
CA PRO A 128 5.11 29.30 -17.64
C PRO A 128 4.47 30.09 -18.77
N PHE A 129 4.58 31.41 -18.78
CA PHE A 129 4.13 32.29 -19.85
C PHE A 129 5.30 33.19 -20.32
N LYS A 130 5.28 33.62 -21.58
CA LYS A 130 6.35 34.38 -22.22
C LYS A 130 5.97 35.83 -22.56
N ASN A 131 4.70 36.12 -22.56
CA ASN A 131 4.17 37.45 -22.91
C ASN A 131 2.85 37.72 -22.19
N GLU A 132 2.38 38.96 -22.27
CA GLU A 132 1.13 39.44 -21.66
C GLU A 132 -0.10 38.70 -22.20
N GLU A 133 -0.11 38.35 -23.49
CA GLU A 133 -1.24 37.62 -24.09
C GLU A 133 -1.42 36.23 -23.47
N GLU A 134 -0.33 35.52 -23.28
CA GLU A 134 -0.36 34.21 -22.60
C GLU A 134 -0.80 34.35 -21.14
N TYR A 135 -0.33 35.37 -20.44
CA TYR A 135 -0.76 35.69 -19.08
C TYR A 135 -2.27 35.96 -19.00
N GLN A 136 -2.81 36.84 -19.87
CA GLN A 136 -4.23 37.17 -19.91
C GLN A 136 -5.08 35.92 -20.26
N ARG A 137 -4.57 35.04 -21.12
CA ARG A 137 -5.25 33.78 -21.44
C ARG A 137 -5.39 32.89 -20.18
N ILE A 138 -4.34 32.77 -19.37
CA ILE A 138 -4.40 32.04 -18.11
C ILE A 138 -5.42 32.64 -17.17
N ILE A 139 -5.38 33.97 -16.96
CA ILE A 139 -6.32 34.65 -16.05
C ILE A 139 -7.78 34.52 -16.50
N ASN A 140 -8.05 34.65 -17.79
CA ASN A 140 -9.39 34.52 -18.33
C ASN A 140 -9.94 33.08 -18.24
N SER A 141 -9.08 32.07 -18.24
CA SER A 141 -9.47 30.68 -18.09
C SER A 141 -9.69 30.26 -16.63
N LEU A 142 -9.29 31.09 -15.68
CA LEU A 142 -9.49 30.88 -14.23
C LEU A 142 -10.73 31.59 -13.69
N LYS A 143 -11.39 32.45 -14.48
CA LYS A 143 -12.65 33.11 -14.17
C LYS A 143 -13.84 32.24 -14.59
#